data_a7449388868ecfa2862f459eda72ef0b
#
_entry.id   a7449388868ecfa2862f459eda72ef0b
#
_cell.length_a   1.000
_cell.length_b   1.000
_cell.length_c   1.000
_cell.angle_alpha   90.00
_cell.angle_beta   90.00
_cell.angle_gamma   90.00
#
_symmetry.space_group_name_H-M   'P 1'
#
loop_
_entity.id
_entity.type
_entity.pdbx_description
1 polymer ?
#
loop_
_entity_poly.entity_id
_entity_poly.type
_entity_poly.pdbx_seq_one_letter_code
_entity_poly.pdbx_strand_id
1 'polypeptide(L)'
;MNLLRLAANYFSFGLNMQLTYQPFELELKHPFTIAKFSRTSTPLMLLQLSHEGYIGYGEASMVPYMGESHQSAAEFLSKVDVSQFKYPFDFDAIVHYLDSIVPGNPAIKAAVDIALHDLDGKIKQQSCWQLLGSDPAKMPVTSFTVGIDTAEIIIKKVKEADGCKVIKVKLGRDSDKELIETIRSVTDVPLYVDANQGWTDRQQSLDMTHWLHEHGVVLIEQPMLKTDLDSNAWLTERSPIPIIGDEAVQRLPDVEKAKGVYHGINVKLMKSAGMHEAHQMILKAKELDLKVLIGCMSETSCATLAAAALAPQCDWADLDGPLLTKNNPFKMPGFEDGRWVLSDEAGLGLRM
;
A
#
# COMPACT_ATOMS: atom_id res chain seq x y z
N MET A 1 -27.12 5.78 7.71
CA MET A 1 -27.47 5.35 9.10
C MET A 1 -27.96 3.91 9.00
N ASN A 2 -27.30 2.95 9.61
CA ASN A 2 -27.43 1.48 9.55
C ASN A 2 -26.51 0.74 8.58
N LEU A 3 -25.20 0.82 8.79
CA LEU A 3 -24.22 0.04 8.00
C LEU A 3 -23.43 -1.00 8.81
N LEU A 4 -23.74 -1.22 10.09
CA LEU A 4 -23.04 -2.20 10.93
C LEU A 4 -23.97 -2.89 11.95
N ARG A 5 -25.16 -3.32 11.51
CA ARG A 5 -25.81 -4.45 12.16
C ARG A 5 -25.52 -5.70 11.35
N LEU A 6 -24.28 -6.16 11.35
CA LEU A 6 -24.02 -7.60 11.26
C LEU A 6 -24.80 -8.22 12.42
N ALA A 7 -25.79 -9.01 12.08
CA ALA A 7 -26.65 -9.68 13.03
C ALA A 7 -25.77 -10.25 14.15
N ALA A 8 -25.96 -9.75 15.36
CA ALA A 8 -25.53 -10.44 16.56
C ALA A 8 -26.40 -11.70 16.70
N ASN A 9 -26.18 -12.64 15.81
CA ASN A 9 -26.53 -14.02 16.08
C ASN A 9 -25.56 -14.45 17.17
N TYR A 10 -26.08 -14.71 18.35
CA TYR A 10 -25.40 -15.45 19.42
C TYR A 10 -25.00 -16.81 18.84
N PHE A 11 -23.86 -16.84 18.14
CA PHE A 11 -23.22 -18.08 17.77
C PHE A 11 -22.56 -18.64 19.02
N SER A 12 -22.85 -19.90 19.31
CA SER A 12 -21.96 -20.72 20.14
C SER A 12 -20.56 -20.53 19.59
N PHE A 13 -19.64 -19.93 20.39
CA PHE A 13 -18.24 -19.82 20.05
C PHE A 13 -17.69 -21.23 19.88
N GLY A 14 -17.72 -21.73 18.62
CA GLY A 14 -17.08 -22.98 18.24
C GLY A 14 -15.57 -22.78 18.27
N LEU A 15 -14.83 -23.79 18.66
CA LEU A 15 -13.36 -23.86 18.64
C LEU A 15 -12.79 -23.76 17.20
N ASN A 16 -13.65 -23.72 16.19
CA ASN A 16 -13.28 -23.76 14.78
C ASN A 16 -13.16 -22.34 14.20
N MET A 17 -12.14 -22.15 13.36
CA MET A 17 -11.94 -20.91 12.60
C MET A 17 -13.11 -20.69 11.62
N GLN A 18 -13.54 -19.42 11.49
CA GLN A 18 -14.57 -19.01 10.55
C GLN A 18 -14.11 -17.81 9.75
N LEU A 19 -14.40 -17.82 8.45
CA LEU A 19 -14.15 -16.70 7.53
C LEU A 19 -15.48 -16.10 7.10
N THR A 20 -15.62 -14.80 7.27
CA THR A 20 -16.71 -14.00 6.69
C THR A 20 -16.15 -12.84 5.90
N TYR A 21 -16.87 -12.39 4.88
CA TYR A 21 -16.45 -11.30 4.03
C TYR A 21 -17.63 -10.52 3.48
N GLN A 22 -17.38 -9.25 3.12
CA GLN A 22 -18.37 -8.40 2.48
C GLN A 22 -17.73 -7.47 1.46
N PRO A 23 -18.35 -7.23 0.30
CA PRO A 23 -17.94 -6.21 -0.64
C PRO A 23 -18.17 -4.81 -0.04
N PHE A 24 -17.28 -3.87 -0.38
CA PHE A 24 -17.36 -2.50 0.06
C PHE A 24 -16.86 -1.56 -1.05
N GLU A 25 -17.56 -0.45 -1.30
CA GLU A 25 -17.11 0.61 -2.20
C GLU A 25 -16.47 1.73 -1.38
N LEU A 26 -15.16 1.89 -1.51
CA LEU A 26 -14.42 2.95 -0.85
C LEU A 26 -14.49 4.23 -1.70
N GLU A 27 -15.16 5.26 -1.19
CA GLU A 27 -15.32 6.54 -1.88
C GLU A 27 -14.13 7.47 -1.64
N LEU A 28 -13.64 8.11 -2.71
CA LEU A 28 -12.54 9.05 -2.65
C LEU A 28 -13.04 10.48 -2.42
N LYS A 29 -12.28 11.29 -1.68
CA LYS A 29 -12.58 12.71 -1.43
C LYS A 29 -12.59 13.52 -2.73
N HIS A 30 -11.66 13.22 -3.62
CA HIS A 30 -11.50 13.80 -4.94
C HIS A 30 -11.37 12.69 -5.99
N PRO A 31 -11.72 12.93 -7.26
CA PRO A 31 -11.36 12.03 -8.33
C PRO A 31 -9.86 11.77 -8.31
N PHE A 32 -9.48 10.50 -8.38
CA PHE A 32 -8.08 10.08 -8.43
C PHE A 32 -7.70 9.81 -9.87
N THR A 33 -6.92 10.74 -10.44
CA THR A 33 -6.52 10.69 -11.85
C THR A 33 -5.03 10.41 -11.95
N ILE A 34 -4.68 9.37 -12.72
CA ILE A 34 -3.33 9.05 -13.17
C ILE A 34 -3.26 9.17 -14.69
N ALA A 35 -2.09 8.92 -15.28
CA ALA A 35 -1.88 9.10 -16.73
C ALA A 35 -2.96 8.41 -17.58
N LYS A 36 -3.43 7.21 -17.20
CA LYS A 36 -4.26 6.32 -18.02
C LYS A 36 -5.73 6.25 -17.65
N PHE A 37 -6.13 6.63 -16.42
CA PHE A 37 -7.54 6.56 -15.99
C PHE A 37 -7.85 7.47 -14.80
N SER A 38 -9.16 7.67 -14.54
CA SER A 38 -9.68 8.41 -13.38
C SER A 38 -10.78 7.60 -12.70
N ARG A 39 -10.87 7.70 -11.36
CA ARG A 39 -11.89 7.02 -10.56
C ARG A 39 -12.32 7.87 -9.37
N THR A 40 -13.54 7.62 -8.87
CA THR A 40 -14.11 8.28 -7.66
C THR A 40 -14.33 7.30 -6.52
N SER A 41 -14.20 6.00 -6.78
CA SER A 41 -14.28 4.92 -5.79
C SER A 41 -13.30 3.80 -6.13
N THR A 42 -13.12 2.89 -5.17
CA THR A 42 -12.32 1.66 -5.34
C THR A 42 -13.09 0.50 -4.72
N PRO A 43 -13.28 -0.62 -5.44
CA PRO A 43 -13.87 -1.81 -4.87
C PRO A 43 -12.93 -2.45 -3.85
N LEU A 44 -13.45 -2.72 -2.64
CA LEU A 44 -12.76 -3.45 -1.59
C LEU A 44 -13.51 -4.73 -1.25
N MET A 45 -12.78 -5.70 -0.69
CA MET A 45 -13.37 -6.82 0.04
C MET A 45 -12.87 -6.76 1.49
N LEU A 46 -13.79 -6.59 2.43
CA LEU A 46 -13.50 -6.60 3.87
C LEU A 46 -13.70 -8.00 4.42
N LEU A 47 -12.74 -8.50 5.20
CA LEU A 47 -12.72 -9.84 5.76
C LEU A 47 -12.71 -9.82 7.28
N GLN A 48 -13.30 -10.88 7.87
CA GLN A 48 -13.14 -11.22 9.28
C GLN A 48 -12.79 -12.71 9.39
N LEU A 49 -11.74 -13.00 10.12
CA LEU A 49 -11.38 -14.34 10.57
C LEU A 49 -11.62 -14.42 12.07
N SER A 50 -12.48 -15.32 12.51
CA SER A 50 -12.76 -15.53 13.94
C SER A 50 -12.24 -16.88 14.41
N HIS A 51 -11.58 -16.88 15.58
CA HIS A 51 -11.06 -18.08 16.23
C HIS A 51 -11.02 -17.86 17.74
N GLU A 52 -11.56 -18.79 18.52
CA GLU A 52 -11.56 -18.80 19.99
C GLU A 52 -11.98 -17.46 20.65
N GLY A 53 -12.96 -16.78 20.05
CA GLY A 53 -13.47 -15.51 20.56
C GLY A 53 -12.73 -14.27 20.09
N TYR A 54 -11.62 -14.40 19.39
CA TYR A 54 -10.91 -13.30 18.75
C TYR A 54 -11.36 -13.12 17.30
N ILE A 55 -11.27 -11.88 16.80
CA ILE A 55 -11.60 -11.54 15.41
C ILE A 55 -10.44 -10.74 14.80
N GLY A 56 -9.84 -11.30 13.75
CA GLY A 56 -8.90 -10.60 12.90
C GLY A 56 -9.59 -9.98 11.69
N TYR A 57 -9.21 -8.76 11.33
CA TYR A 57 -9.75 -8.01 10.20
C TYR A 57 -8.74 -7.95 9.05
N GLY A 58 -9.25 -8.07 7.84
CA GLY A 58 -8.46 -7.94 6.63
C GLY A 58 -9.17 -7.15 5.54
N GLU A 59 -8.41 -6.65 4.60
CA GLU A 59 -8.90 -5.81 3.51
C GLU A 59 -8.16 -6.12 2.22
N ALA A 60 -8.91 -6.30 1.13
CA ALA A 60 -8.39 -6.30 -0.24
C ALA A 60 -8.79 -5.01 -0.92
N SER A 61 -7.82 -4.23 -1.41
CA SER A 61 -8.08 -3.10 -2.31
C SER A 61 -7.84 -3.53 -3.75
N MET A 62 -8.94 -3.64 -4.50
CA MET A 62 -8.96 -4.21 -5.84
C MET A 62 -9.01 -3.11 -6.90
N VAL A 63 -7.90 -2.39 -7.04
CA VAL A 63 -7.82 -1.34 -8.07
C VAL A 63 -7.99 -1.95 -9.48
N PRO A 64 -8.74 -1.32 -10.40
CA PRO A 64 -9.14 -1.95 -11.66
C PRO A 64 -8.00 -2.50 -12.53
N TYR A 65 -6.83 -1.85 -12.52
CA TYR A 65 -5.68 -2.29 -13.31
C TYR A 65 -4.96 -3.54 -12.78
N MET A 66 -5.29 -3.97 -11.55
CA MET A 66 -4.78 -5.23 -10.98
C MET A 66 -5.58 -6.45 -11.42
N GLY A 67 -6.74 -6.24 -12.06
CA GLY A 67 -7.58 -7.31 -12.63
C GLY A 67 -8.43 -8.07 -11.63
N GLU A 68 -8.49 -7.64 -10.36
CA GLU A 68 -9.37 -8.20 -9.34
C GLU A 68 -10.68 -7.42 -9.22
N SER A 69 -11.74 -8.09 -8.74
CA SER A 69 -13.08 -7.54 -8.57
C SER A 69 -13.78 -8.21 -7.39
N HIS A 70 -14.92 -7.66 -6.94
CA HIS A 70 -15.76 -8.31 -5.94
C HIS A 70 -16.11 -9.76 -6.32
N GLN A 71 -16.38 -10.02 -7.60
CA GLN A 71 -16.69 -11.36 -8.09
C GLN A 71 -15.47 -12.28 -7.98
N SER A 72 -14.31 -11.90 -8.52
CA SER A 72 -13.10 -12.73 -8.46
C SER A 72 -12.64 -12.99 -7.03
N ALA A 73 -12.77 -11.99 -6.15
CA ALA A 73 -12.48 -12.13 -4.73
C ALA A 73 -13.43 -13.13 -4.03
N ALA A 74 -14.74 -13.03 -4.28
CA ALA A 74 -15.73 -13.98 -3.73
C ALA A 74 -15.49 -15.40 -4.26
N GLU A 75 -15.19 -15.56 -5.54
CA GLU A 75 -14.85 -16.86 -6.15
C GLU A 75 -13.57 -17.45 -5.54
N PHE A 76 -12.56 -16.63 -5.26
CA PHE A 76 -11.35 -17.07 -4.56
C PHE A 76 -11.68 -17.54 -3.14
N LEU A 77 -12.38 -16.69 -2.36
CA LEU A 77 -12.71 -16.97 -0.96
C LEU A 77 -13.60 -18.21 -0.80
N SER A 78 -14.47 -18.50 -1.77
CA SER A 78 -15.30 -19.71 -1.76
C SER A 78 -14.48 -21.02 -1.81
N LYS A 79 -13.21 -20.94 -2.22
CA LYS A 79 -12.28 -22.09 -2.31
C LYS A 79 -11.34 -22.18 -1.12
N VAL A 80 -11.34 -21.18 -0.25
CA VAL A 80 -10.47 -21.16 0.94
C VAL A 80 -11.00 -22.14 1.98
N ASP A 81 -10.23 -23.15 2.29
CA ASP A 81 -10.49 -24.07 3.39
C ASP A 81 -9.79 -23.55 4.65
N VAL A 82 -10.55 -22.91 5.54
CA VAL A 82 -10.03 -22.34 6.79
C VAL A 82 -9.44 -23.40 7.75
N SER A 83 -9.71 -24.69 7.54
CA SER A 83 -9.10 -25.77 8.33
C SER A 83 -7.59 -25.92 8.08
N GLN A 84 -7.09 -25.31 7.01
CA GLN A 84 -5.66 -25.21 6.73
C GLN A 84 -4.94 -24.19 7.65
N PHE A 85 -5.68 -23.27 8.28
CA PHE A 85 -5.13 -22.25 9.17
C PHE A 85 -5.08 -22.76 10.61
N LYS A 86 -4.06 -23.54 10.93
CA LYS A 86 -3.89 -24.12 12.27
C LYS A 86 -3.05 -23.18 13.16
N TYR A 87 -3.55 -22.93 14.36
CA TYR A 87 -2.77 -22.18 15.35
C TYR A 87 -1.79 -23.10 16.11
N PRO A 88 -0.53 -22.69 16.36
CA PRO A 88 0.09 -21.43 15.92
C PRO A 88 0.26 -21.37 14.40
N PHE A 89 0.05 -20.19 13.82
CA PHE A 89 0.05 -20.02 12.36
C PHE A 89 1.44 -20.17 11.77
N ASP A 90 1.55 -21.03 10.76
CA ASP A 90 2.70 -21.14 9.86
C ASP A 90 2.41 -20.28 8.61
N PHE A 91 2.88 -19.02 8.63
CA PHE A 91 2.60 -18.08 7.55
C PHE A 91 3.23 -18.47 6.22
N ASP A 92 4.39 -19.14 6.20
CA ASP A 92 4.99 -19.65 4.96
C ASP A 92 4.09 -20.72 4.33
N ALA A 93 3.62 -21.69 5.14
CA ALA A 93 2.69 -22.71 4.67
C ALA A 93 1.35 -22.13 4.20
N ILE A 94 0.84 -21.09 4.89
CA ILE A 94 -0.41 -20.42 4.56
C ILE A 94 -0.29 -19.67 3.22
N VAL A 95 0.76 -18.88 3.01
CA VAL A 95 0.99 -18.18 1.74
C VAL A 95 1.10 -19.19 0.60
N HIS A 96 1.84 -20.27 0.81
CA HIS A 96 1.96 -21.33 -0.19
C HIS A 96 0.62 -22.00 -0.52
N TYR A 97 -0.21 -22.26 0.49
CA TYR A 97 -1.55 -22.78 0.32
C TYR A 97 -2.43 -21.79 -0.49
N LEU A 98 -2.47 -20.50 -0.11
CA LEU A 98 -3.25 -19.51 -0.82
C LEU A 98 -2.81 -19.35 -2.28
N ASP A 99 -1.51 -19.43 -2.55
CA ASP A 99 -0.97 -19.40 -3.92
C ASP A 99 -1.37 -20.64 -4.74
N SER A 100 -1.58 -21.78 -4.10
CA SER A 100 -2.00 -23.03 -4.75
C SER A 100 -3.47 -23.03 -5.18
N ILE A 101 -4.32 -22.19 -4.60
CA ILE A 101 -5.77 -22.16 -4.89
C ILE A 101 -6.02 -21.65 -6.31
N VAL A 102 -5.51 -20.48 -6.64
CA VAL A 102 -5.60 -19.87 -7.97
C VAL A 102 -4.41 -18.93 -8.17
N PRO A 103 -3.74 -18.93 -9.32
CA PRO A 103 -2.71 -17.95 -9.66
C PRO A 103 -3.25 -16.52 -9.65
N GLY A 104 -2.39 -15.54 -9.36
CA GLY A 104 -2.79 -14.13 -9.25
C GLY A 104 -3.57 -13.85 -7.97
N ASN A 105 -4.54 -12.94 -8.04
CA ASN A 105 -5.38 -12.52 -6.91
C ASN A 105 -4.59 -12.03 -5.67
N PRO A 106 -3.56 -11.20 -5.83
CA PRO A 106 -2.71 -10.83 -4.70
C PRO A 106 -3.44 -10.00 -3.65
N ALA A 107 -4.42 -9.15 -4.03
CA ALA A 107 -5.13 -8.32 -3.08
C ALA A 107 -6.02 -9.14 -2.15
N ILE A 108 -6.76 -10.15 -2.67
CA ILE A 108 -7.60 -10.97 -1.80
C ILE A 108 -6.78 -11.92 -0.92
N LYS A 109 -5.63 -12.38 -1.40
CA LYS A 109 -4.65 -13.11 -0.58
C LYS A 109 -4.11 -12.23 0.54
N ALA A 110 -3.79 -10.96 0.24
CA ALA A 110 -3.37 -9.99 1.24
C ALA A 110 -4.43 -9.79 2.32
N ALA A 111 -5.71 -9.74 1.95
CA ALA A 111 -6.78 -9.61 2.93
C ALA A 111 -6.83 -10.79 3.91
N VAL A 112 -6.61 -12.01 3.44
CA VAL A 112 -6.55 -13.21 4.31
C VAL A 112 -5.33 -13.15 5.22
N ASP A 113 -4.16 -12.81 4.68
CA ASP A 113 -2.91 -12.69 5.42
C ASP A 113 -2.99 -11.59 6.49
N ILE A 114 -3.49 -10.41 6.15
CA ILE A 114 -3.70 -9.30 7.09
C ILE A 114 -4.63 -9.73 8.23
N ALA A 115 -5.75 -10.40 7.91
CA ALA A 115 -6.68 -10.87 8.92
C ALA A 115 -6.04 -11.90 9.88
N LEU A 116 -5.18 -12.77 9.36
CA LEU A 116 -4.45 -13.74 10.18
C LEU A 116 -3.40 -13.08 11.08
N HIS A 117 -2.69 -12.05 10.60
CA HIS A 117 -1.74 -11.29 11.42
C HIS A 117 -2.46 -10.52 12.53
N ASP A 118 -3.60 -9.87 12.23
CA ASP A 118 -4.41 -9.20 13.24
C ASP A 118 -4.95 -10.19 14.27
N LEU A 119 -5.40 -11.35 13.83
CA LEU A 119 -5.88 -12.43 14.71
C LEU A 119 -4.75 -12.97 15.59
N ASP A 120 -3.57 -13.27 15.03
CA ASP A 120 -2.40 -13.76 15.75
C ASP A 120 -1.96 -12.78 16.85
N GLY A 121 -1.89 -11.50 16.50
CA GLY A 121 -1.58 -10.46 17.47
C GLY A 121 -2.60 -10.39 18.61
N LYS A 122 -3.89 -10.52 18.33
CA LYS A 122 -4.95 -10.53 19.33
C LYS A 122 -4.91 -11.76 20.24
N ILE A 123 -4.63 -12.94 19.66
CA ILE A 123 -4.45 -14.18 20.46
C ILE A 123 -3.22 -14.05 21.38
N LYS A 124 -2.11 -13.54 20.86
CA LYS A 124 -0.85 -13.33 21.61
C LYS A 124 -0.89 -12.11 22.55
N GLN A 125 -1.93 -11.27 22.50
CA GLN A 125 -2.01 -10.00 23.22
C GLN A 125 -0.82 -9.07 22.93
N GLN A 126 -0.39 -9.04 21.66
CA GLN A 126 0.71 -8.23 21.16
C GLN A 126 0.27 -7.47 19.90
N SER A 127 0.81 -6.28 19.68
CA SER A 127 0.59 -5.56 18.43
C SER A 127 1.35 -6.19 17.27
N CYS A 128 0.84 -6.03 16.04
CA CYS A 128 1.50 -6.57 14.84
C CYS A 128 2.92 -6.00 14.67
N TRP A 129 3.13 -4.70 14.98
CA TRP A 129 4.47 -4.12 14.87
C TRP A 129 5.48 -4.75 15.86
N GLN A 130 5.05 -5.14 17.06
CA GLN A 130 5.90 -5.87 18.02
C GLN A 130 6.26 -7.27 17.49
N LEU A 131 5.27 -7.99 16.95
CA LEU A 131 5.49 -9.32 16.37
C LEU A 131 6.44 -9.29 15.18
N LEU A 132 6.44 -8.20 14.40
CA LEU A 132 7.31 -7.98 13.24
C LEU A 132 8.69 -7.40 13.61
N GLY A 133 8.92 -7.09 14.91
CA GLY A 133 10.19 -6.51 15.36
C GLY A 133 10.41 -5.06 14.87
N SER A 134 9.35 -4.35 14.55
CA SER A 134 9.42 -2.94 14.14
C SER A 134 9.65 -2.02 15.35
N ASP A 135 10.30 -0.88 15.12
CA ASP A 135 10.55 0.15 16.13
C ASP A 135 9.73 1.41 15.76
N PRO A 136 8.62 1.73 16.46
CA PRO A 136 7.78 2.87 16.14
C PRO A 136 8.52 4.22 16.09
N ALA A 137 9.64 4.36 16.81
CA ALA A 137 10.46 5.57 16.79
C ALA A 137 11.11 5.84 15.42
N LYS A 138 11.18 4.81 14.55
CA LYS A 138 11.72 4.89 13.19
C LYS A 138 10.64 5.07 12.13
N MET A 139 9.38 5.33 12.51
CA MET A 139 8.30 5.56 11.55
C MET A 139 8.66 6.66 10.56
N PRO A 140 8.72 6.40 9.26
CA PRO A 140 8.93 7.44 8.27
C PRO A 140 7.72 8.36 8.15
N VAL A 141 7.92 9.58 7.68
CA VAL A 141 6.81 10.43 7.26
C VAL A 141 6.12 9.79 6.06
N THR A 142 4.77 9.85 6.02
CA THR A 142 4.04 9.43 4.82
C THR A 142 3.81 10.60 3.88
N SER A 143 3.78 10.33 2.58
CA SER A 143 3.38 11.30 1.59
C SER A 143 1.86 11.52 1.58
N PHE A 144 1.41 12.62 0.98
CA PHE A 144 0.02 12.88 0.61
C PHE A 144 -0.06 13.00 -0.91
N THR A 145 -0.90 12.18 -1.54
CA THR A 145 -0.95 12.08 -3.01
C THR A 145 -1.84 13.15 -3.63
N VAL A 146 -1.27 13.87 -4.59
CA VAL A 146 -1.96 14.80 -5.49
C VAL A 146 -1.98 14.17 -6.89
N GLY A 147 -3.18 13.79 -7.34
CA GLY A 147 -3.40 13.30 -8.71
C GLY A 147 -3.41 14.44 -9.72
N ILE A 148 -3.33 14.09 -11.02
CA ILE A 148 -3.36 15.04 -12.14
C ILE A 148 -4.73 15.74 -12.18
N ASP A 149 -4.71 17.08 -12.19
CA ASP A 149 -5.92 17.92 -12.22
C ASP A 149 -5.60 19.34 -12.75
N THR A 150 -6.59 20.23 -12.74
CA THR A 150 -6.37 21.66 -13.04
C THR A 150 -5.55 22.33 -11.94
N ALA A 151 -4.84 23.43 -12.28
CA ALA A 151 -4.00 24.17 -11.33
C ALA A 151 -4.77 24.58 -10.06
N GLU A 152 -6.02 25.04 -10.19
CA GLU A 152 -6.86 25.45 -9.06
C GLU A 152 -7.14 24.29 -8.09
N ILE A 153 -7.48 23.10 -8.65
CA ILE A 153 -7.76 21.90 -7.84
C ILE A 153 -6.48 21.38 -7.19
N ILE A 154 -5.36 21.42 -7.90
CA ILE A 154 -4.03 21.04 -7.36
C ILE A 154 -3.68 21.93 -6.17
N ILE A 155 -3.77 23.25 -6.30
CA ILE A 155 -3.52 24.18 -5.19
C ILE A 155 -4.43 23.89 -3.99
N LYS A 156 -5.70 23.59 -4.24
CA LYS A 156 -6.64 23.20 -3.19
C LYS A 156 -6.20 21.92 -2.48
N LYS A 157 -5.85 20.86 -3.25
CA LYS A 157 -5.38 19.58 -2.68
C LYS A 157 -4.08 19.74 -1.88
N VAL A 158 -3.13 20.55 -2.35
CA VAL A 158 -1.90 20.86 -1.62
C VAL A 158 -2.21 21.54 -0.29
N LYS A 159 -3.18 22.46 -0.25
CA LYS A 159 -3.62 23.08 1.02
C LYS A 159 -4.36 22.12 1.94
N GLU A 160 -5.06 21.13 1.41
CA GLU A 160 -5.69 20.05 2.20
C GLU A 160 -4.65 19.08 2.80
N ALA A 161 -3.42 19.04 2.25
CA ALA A 161 -2.30 18.29 2.78
C ALA A 161 -1.62 18.96 3.99
N ASP A 162 -2.27 19.92 4.64
CA ASP A 162 -1.75 20.61 5.80
C ASP A 162 -1.36 19.60 6.91
N GLY A 163 -0.17 19.79 7.47
CA GLY A 163 0.44 18.85 8.42
C GLY A 163 1.21 17.68 7.77
N CYS A 164 1.05 17.41 6.48
CA CYS A 164 1.89 16.45 5.76
C CYS A 164 3.27 17.04 5.47
N LYS A 165 4.29 16.21 5.57
CA LYS A 165 5.70 16.65 5.39
C LYS A 165 6.26 16.31 4.01
N VAL A 166 5.51 15.60 3.20
CA VAL A 166 5.86 15.17 1.85
C VAL A 166 4.60 15.12 1.00
N ILE A 167 4.69 15.55 -0.24
CA ILE A 167 3.61 15.42 -1.23
C ILE A 167 4.06 14.46 -2.32
N LYS A 168 3.23 13.47 -2.66
CA LYS A 168 3.42 12.61 -3.83
C LYS A 168 2.63 13.17 -5.01
N VAL A 169 3.28 13.28 -6.17
CA VAL A 169 2.73 13.87 -7.38
C VAL A 169 2.69 12.81 -8.48
N LYS A 170 1.53 12.63 -9.08
CA LYS A 170 1.38 11.75 -10.25
C LYS A 170 1.75 12.51 -11.51
N LEU A 171 2.72 11.97 -12.26
CA LEU A 171 3.23 12.50 -13.53
C LEU A 171 2.96 11.53 -14.70
N GLY A 172 3.57 11.77 -15.85
CA GLY A 172 3.51 10.93 -17.05
C GLY A 172 2.67 11.55 -18.17
N ARG A 173 2.58 12.89 -18.20
CA ARG A 173 1.94 13.66 -19.27
C ARG A 173 2.81 14.85 -19.71
N ASP A 174 2.45 15.48 -20.81
CA ASP A 174 3.16 16.66 -21.33
C ASP A 174 3.13 17.86 -20.37
N SER A 175 2.15 17.90 -19.45
CA SER A 175 1.98 18.96 -18.43
C SER A 175 2.76 18.72 -17.14
N ASP A 176 3.69 17.78 -17.09
CA ASP A 176 4.40 17.40 -15.86
C ASP A 176 5.14 18.57 -15.21
N LYS A 177 5.83 19.38 -16.00
CA LYS A 177 6.55 20.56 -15.49
C LYS A 177 5.60 21.61 -14.92
N GLU A 178 4.54 21.94 -15.65
CA GLU A 178 3.52 22.91 -15.20
C GLU A 178 2.89 22.48 -13.87
N LEU A 179 2.65 21.18 -13.70
CA LEU A 179 2.11 20.61 -12.48
C LEU A 179 3.06 20.80 -11.30
N ILE A 180 4.35 20.51 -11.47
CA ILE A 180 5.37 20.71 -10.43
C ILE A 180 5.53 22.19 -10.09
N GLU A 181 5.61 23.10 -11.08
CA GLU A 181 5.68 24.54 -10.89
C GLU A 181 4.44 25.06 -10.14
N THR A 182 3.25 24.57 -10.48
CA THR A 182 2.00 24.90 -9.77
C THR A 182 2.09 24.50 -8.29
N ILE A 183 2.56 23.30 -7.97
CA ILE A 183 2.73 22.85 -6.58
C ILE A 183 3.78 23.71 -5.87
N ARG A 184 4.90 24.01 -6.51
CA ARG A 184 5.98 24.83 -5.96
C ARG A 184 5.56 26.28 -5.69
N SER A 185 4.56 26.78 -6.40
CA SER A 185 4.00 28.13 -6.14
C SER A 185 3.33 28.24 -4.76
N VAL A 186 3.02 27.13 -4.09
CA VAL A 186 2.25 27.10 -2.83
C VAL A 186 2.90 26.30 -1.71
N THR A 187 3.98 25.54 -1.97
CA THR A 187 4.68 24.77 -0.93
C THR A 187 6.12 24.44 -1.30
N ASP A 188 6.99 24.38 -0.28
CA ASP A 188 8.39 23.96 -0.38
C ASP A 188 8.66 22.55 0.18
N VAL A 189 7.62 21.82 0.64
CA VAL A 189 7.82 20.47 1.18
C VAL A 189 8.43 19.53 0.12
N PRO A 190 9.24 18.53 0.52
CA PRO A 190 9.78 17.53 -0.40
C PRO A 190 8.69 16.87 -1.24
N LEU A 191 9.00 16.53 -2.50
CA LEU A 191 8.09 15.83 -3.38
C LEU A 191 8.58 14.40 -3.67
N TYR A 192 7.66 13.44 -3.66
CA TYR A 192 7.79 12.17 -4.35
C TYR A 192 7.09 12.31 -5.70
N VAL A 193 7.65 11.72 -6.72
CA VAL A 193 7.05 11.69 -8.06
C VAL A 193 6.78 10.25 -8.45
N ASP A 194 5.61 10.00 -8.99
CA ASP A 194 5.25 8.72 -9.57
C ASP A 194 4.81 8.93 -11.03
N ALA A 195 5.63 8.48 -11.96
CA ALA A 195 5.39 8.64 -13.38
C ALA A 195 4.53 7.50 -13.96
N ASN A 196 4.22 6.46 -13.19
CA ASN A 196 3.39 5.32 -13.57
C ASN A 196 3.71 4.76 -14.97
N GLN A 197 5.01 4.56 -15.26
CA GLN A 197 5.50 4.07 -16.55
C GLN A 197 5.22 5.04 -17.72
N GLY A 198 5.07 6.33 -17.46
CA GLY A 198 4.66 7.32 -18.47
C GLY A 198 5.81 7.82 -19.36
N TRP A 199 7.07 7.65 -18.96
CA TRP A 199 8.21 8.14 -19.72
C TRP A 199 8.71 7.07 -20.71
N THR A 200 9.00 7.49 -21.96
CA THR A 200 9.34 6.56 -23.04
C THR A 200 10.74 6.77 -23.61
N ASP A 201 11.28 7.98 -23.55
CA ASP A 201 12.64 8.30 -24.01
C ASP A 201 13.58 8.43 -22.82
N ARG A 202 14.64 7.62 -22.78
CA ARG A 202 15.57 7.58 -21.64
C ARG A 202 16.39 8.87 -21.46
N GLN A 203 16.73 9.60 -22.56
CA GLN A 203 17.49 10.85 -22.45
C GLN A 203 16.60 11.97 -21.93
N GLN A 204 15.38 12.09 -22.46
CA GLN A 204 14.40 13.06 -21.95
C GLN A 204 14.03 12.73 -20.49
N SER A 205 13.96 11.46 -20.15
CA SER A 205 13.73 11.02 -18.76
C SER A 205 14.89 11.46 -17.85
N LEU A 206 16.13 11.33 -18.28
CA LEU A 206 17.30 11.80 -17.52
C LEU A 206 17.26 13.32 -17.34
N ASP A 207 17.01 14.07 -18.42
CA ASP A 207 16.89 15.53 -18.36
C ASP A 207 15.77 15.95 -17.39
N MET A 208 14.65 15.21 -17.38
CA MET A 208 13.55 15.41 -16.44
C MET A 208 13.97 15.10 -15.01
N THR A 209 14.76 14.05 -14.74
CA THR A 209 15.24 13.77 -13.36
C THR A 209 16.10 14.90 -12.81
N HIS A 210 16.97 15.50 -13.63
CA HIS A 210 17.77 16.65 -13.21
C HIS A 210 16.90 17.87 -12.91
N TRP A 211 15.95 18.17 -13.80
CA TRP A 211 15.00 19.27 -13.58
C TRP A 211 14.17 19.05 -12.32
N LEU A 212 13.66 17.84 -12.07
CA LEU A 212 12.90 17.50 -10.86
C LEU A 212 13.75 17.62 -9.59
N HIS A 213 15.04 17.25 -9.65
CA HIS A 213 15.95 17.43 -8.54
C HIS A 213 16.08 18.91 -8.13
N GLU A 214 16.24 19.81 -9.12
CA GLU A 214 16.29 21.27 -8.90
C GLU A 214 14.98 21.81 -8.30
N HIS A 215 13.85 21.08 -8.49
CA HIS A 215 12.54 21.43 -7.95
C HIS A 215 12.18 20.67 -6.66
N GLY A 216 13.19 20.11 -5.95
CA GLY A 216 13.01 19.52 -4.62
C GLY A 216 12.31 18.15 -4.61
N VAL A 217 12.32 17.43 -5.73
CA VAL A 217 11.90 16.03 -5.78
C VAL A 217 13.00 15.16 -5.16
N VAL A 218 12.62 14.23 -4.27
CA VAL A 218 13.56 13.41 -3.50
C VAL A 218 13.52 11.93 -3.86
N LEU A 219 12.54 11.48 -4.60
CA LEU A 219 12.48 10.15 -5.23
C LEU A 219 11.54 10.16 -6.45
N ILE A 220 11.79 9.24 -7.38
CA ILE A 220 10.96 9.01 -8.57
C ILE A 220 10.57 7.53 -8.61
N GLU A 221 9.26 7.28 -8.68
CA GLU A 221 8.68 5.94 -8.74
C GLU A 221 8.31 5.58 -10.18
N GLN A 222 8.71 4.39 -10.62
CA GLN A 222 8.46 3.73 -11.90
C GLN A 222 8.38 4.67 -13.11
N PRO A 223 9.49 5.30 -13.49
CA PRO A 223 9.49 6.28 -14.58
C PRO A 223 9.17 5.66 -15.94
N MET A 224 9.77 4.51 -16.27
CA MET A 224 9.66 3.85 -17.57
C MET A 224 8.95 2.50 -17.45
N LEU A 225 8.60 1.90 -18.60
CA LEU A 225 7.90 0.61 -18.64
C LEU A 225 8.62 -0.44 -17.78
N LYS A 226 7.85 -1.18 -16.98
CA LYS A 226 8.34 -2.24 -16.09
C LYS A 226 9.09 -3.37 -16.81
N THR A 227 8.83 -3.56 -18.10
CA THR A 227 9.47 -4.56 -18.95
C THR A 227 10.76 -4.06 -19.60
N ASP A 228 11.02 -2.76 -19.60
CA ASP A 228 12.24 -2.15 -20.13
C ASP A 228 13.28 -1.98 -19.01
N LEU A 229 13.85 -3.12 -18.61
CA LEU A 229 14.84 -3.13 -17.51
C LEU A 229 16.12 -2.37 -17.88
N ASP A 230 16.55 -2.44 -19.14
CA ASP A 230 17.77 -1.77 -19.62
C ASP A 230 17.66 -0.25 -19.55
N SER A 231 16.52 0.32 -19.96
CA SER A 231 16.31 1.76 -19.89
C SER A 231 16.14 2.24 -18.44
N ASN A 232 15.45 1.46 -17.59
CA ASN A 232 15.35 1.77 -16.15
C ASN A 232 16.74 1.71 -15.48
N ALA A 233 17.55 0.70 -15.75
CA ALA A 233 18.91 0.57 -15.19
C ALA A 233 19.81 1.72 -15.66
N TRP A 234 19.77 2.07 -16.96
CA TRP A 234 20.54 3.16 -17.53
C TRP A 234 20.16 4.52 -16.89
N LEU A 235 18.86 4.75 -16.65
CA LEU A 235 18.36 5.95 -15.98
C LEU A 235 18.78 5.98 -14.52
N THR A 236 18.64 4.87 -13.82
CA THR A 236 19.02 4.72 -12.40
C THR A 236 20.49 5.06 -12.16
N GLU A 237 21.39 4.53 -12.99
CA GLU A 237 22.84 4.79 -12.88
C GLU A 237 23.21 6.28 -12.99
N ARG A 238 22.37 7.08 -13.68
CA ARG A 238 22.67 8.49 -14.03
C ARG A 238 21.81 9.50 -13.30
N SER A 239 20.72 9.07 -12.69
CA SER A 239 19.76 9.94 -12.02
C SER A 239 20.36 10.55 -10.74
N PRO A 240 20.22 11.86 -10.50
CA PRO A 240 20.60 12.49 -9.24
C PRO A 240 19.63 12.16 -8.09
N ILE A 241 18.50 11.54 -8.40
CA ILE A 241 17.41 11.19 -7.46
C ILE A 241 17.21 9.68 -7.44
N PRO A 242 16.94 9.06 -6.29
CA PRO A 242 16.58 7.64 -6.24
C PRO A 242 15.43 7.27 -7.17
N ILE A 243 15.63 6.23 -7.98
CA ILE A 243 14.60 5.61 -8.83
C ILE A 243 14.09 4.35 -8.14
N ILE A 244 12.77 4.26 -7.95
CA ILE A 244 12.08 3.20 -7.21
C ILE A 244 11.20 2.38 -8.17
N GLY A 245 11.37 1.05 -8.17
CA GLY A 245 10.52 0.14 -8.93
C GLY A 245 9.22 -0.15 -8.21
N ASP A 246 8.05 0.08 -8.85
CA ASP A 246 6.72 -0.25 -8.32
C ASP A 246 6.07 -1.39 -9.10
N GLU A 247 5.60 -1.13 -10.31
CA GLU A 247 4.93 -2.15 -11.11
C GLU A 247 5.86 -3.29 -11.55
N ALA A 248 7.18 -3.02 -11.56
CA ALA A 248 8.21 -4.03 -11.88
C ALA A 248 8.47 -5.01 -10.73
N VAL A 249 8.07 -4.68 -9.49
CA VAL A 249 8.34 -5.48 -8.29
C VAL A 249 7.04 -5.72 -7.55
N GLN A 250 6.50 -6.93 -7.68
CA GLN A 250 5.22 -7.29 -7.08
C GLN A 250 5.36 -8.31 -5.96
N ARG A 251 6.16 -9.35 -6.17
CA ARG A 251 6.33 -10.47 -5.24
C ARG A 251 7.81 -10.64 -4.88
N LEU A 252 8.08 -11.46 -3.87
CA LEU A 252 9.44 -11.72 -3.36
C LEU A 252 10.47 -12.08 -4.45
N PRO A 253 10.16 -12.92 -5.46
CA PRO A 253 11.13 -13.24 -6.51
C PRO A 253 11.53 -12.05 -7.41
N ASP A 254 10.74 -10.98 -7.42
CA ASP A 254 11.03 -9.79 -8.23
C ASP A 254 12.07 -8.88 -7.57
N VAL A 255 12.28 -9.01 -6.24
CA VAL A 255 13.24 -8.18 -5.49
C VAL A 255 14.66 -8.38 -6.01
N GLU A 256 15.06 -9.61 -6.31
CA GLU A 256 16.37 -9.90 -6.89
C GLU A 256 16.57 -9.27 -8.28
N LYS A 257 15.50 -9.23 -9.09
CA LYS A 257 15.52 -8.61 -10.42
C LYS A 257 15.65 -7.09 -10.37
N ALA A 258 15.28 -6.47 -9.26
CA ALA A 258 15.40 -5.03 -9.05
C ALA A 258 16.84 -4.57 -8.83
N LYS A 259 17.74 -5.47 -8.36
CA LYS A 259 19.14 -5.15 -8.12
C LYS A 259 19.85 -4.73 -9.42
N GLY A 260 20.46 -3.54 -9.40
CA GLY A 260 21.12 -2.95 -10.56
C GLY A 260 20.17 -2.32 -11.58
N VAL A 261 18.85 -2.43 -11.37
CA VAL A 261 17.84 -1.79 -12.21
C VAL A 261 17.25 -0.56 -11.51
N TYR A 262 17.03 -0.64 -10.20
CA TYR A 262 16.47 0.42 -9.38
C TYR A 262 17.34 0.69 -8.16
N HIS A 263 17.29 1.89 -7.60
CA HIS A 263 17.89 2.20 -6.30
C HIS A 263 17.10 1.57 -5.14
N GLY A 264 15.82 1.30 -5.36
CA GLY A 264 14.94 0.72 -4.36
C GLY A 264 13.65 0.18 -4.96
N ILE A 265 12.79 -0.34 -4.11
CA ILE A 265 11.53 -0.95 -4.49
C ILE A 265 10.37 -0.32 -3.70
N ASN A 266 9.16 -0.31 -4.29
CA ASN A 266 7.93 0.00 -3.59
C ASN A 266 7.21 -1.30 -3.20
N VAL A 267 7.14 -1.60 -1.90
CA VAL A 267 6.40 -2.73 -1.36
C VAL A 267 4.97 -2.29 -1.06
N LYS A 268 3.98 -2.99 -1.61
CA LYS A 268 2.55 -2.77 -1.33
C LYS A 268 1.90 -4.09 -0.96
N LEU A 269 1.14 -4.14 0.14
CA LEU A 269 0.52 -5.38 0.61
C LEU A 269 -0.38 -6.02 -0.45
N MET A 270 -1.07 -5.20 -1.24
CA MET A 270 -1.95 -5.66 -2.32
C MET A 270 -1.20 -6.27 -3.52
N LYS A 271 0.11 -6.08 -3.61
CA LYS A 271 0.98 -6.73 -4.61
C LYS A 271 1.65 -7.98 -4.04
N SER A 272 2.13 -7.89 -2.81
CA SER A 272 2.90 -8.94 -2.13
C SER A 272 2.06 -10.05 -1.49
N ALA A 273 0.74 -10.07 -1.74
CA ALA A 273 -0.19 -11.00 -1.11
C ALA A 273 -0.24 -10.93 0.44
N GLY A 274 0.14 -9.79 1.04
CA GLY A 274 -0.02 -9.52 2.46
C GLY A 274 1.23 -9.09 3.20
N MET A 275 1.14 -9.09 4.53
CA MET A 275 2.19 -8.62 5.45
C MET A 275 3.39 -9.56 5.48
N HIS A 276 3.13 -10.89 5.45
CA HIS A 276 4.19 -11.89 5.57
C HIS A 276 5.21 -11.77 4.44
N GLU A 277 4.77 -11.85 3.19
CA GLU A 277 5.69 -11.72 2.05
C GLU A 277 6.25 -10.31 1.91
N ALA A 278 5.46 -9.26 2.24
CA ALA A 278 5.97 -7.89 2.29
C ALA A 278 7.16 -7.75 3.25
N HIS A 279 7.08 -8.36 4.43
CA HIS A 279 8.19 -8.37 5.38
C HIS A 279 9.42 -9.08 4.82
N GLN A 280 9.24 -10.25 4.18
CA GLN A 280 10.33 -10.96 3.50
C GLN A 280 10.95 -10.11 2.37
N MET A 281 10.13 -9.39 1.58
CA MET A 281 10.61 -8.48 0.54
C MET A 281 11.45 -7.33 1.12
N ILE A 282 11.04 -6.75 2.27
CA ILE A 282 11.80 -5.70 2.96
C ILE A 282 13.16 -6.23 3.43
N LEU A 283 13.18 -7.41 4.05
CA LEU A 283 14.43 -8.04 4.50
C LEU A 283 15.35 -8.36 3.32
N LYS A 284 14.80 -8.91 2.24
CA LYS A 284 15.56 -9.24 1.02
C LYS A 284 16.10 -7.98 0.33
N ALA A 285 15.34 -6.92 0.28
CA ALA A 285 15.79 -5.63 -0.27
C ALA A 285 17.02 -5.10 0.50
N LYS A 286 16.99 -5.18 1.84
CA LYS A 286 18.13 -4.77 2.68
C LYS A 286 19.37 -5.64 2.45
N GLU A 287 19.21 -6.97 2.27
CA GLU A 287 20.34 -7.87 1.92
C GLU A 287 20.98 -7.47 0.58
N LEU A 288 20.21 -6.90 -0.33
CA LEU A 288 20.66 -6.48 -1.66
C LEU A 288 21.09 -5.02 -1.74
N ASP A 289 21.14 -4.29 -0.60
CA ASP A 289 21.40 -2.85 -0.51
C ASP A 289 20.39 -1.98 -1.31
N LEU A 290 19.16 -2.49 -1.48
CA LEU A 290 18.06 -1.74 -2.07
C LEU A 290 17.32 -0.94 -0.99
N LYS A 291 16.95 0.29 -1.32
CA LYS A 291 16.05 1.11 -0.52
C LYS A 291 14.61 0.61 -0.60
N VAL A 292 13.81 0.90 0.42
CA VAL A 292 12.42 0.47 0.48
C VAL A 292 11.49 1.66 0.69
N LEU A 293 10.58 1.85 -0.24
CA LEU A 293 9.35 2.60 -0.07
C LEU A 293 8.24 1.61 0.27
N ILE A 294 7.49 1.84 1.35
CA ILE A 294 6.25 1.09 1.59
C ILE A 294 5.08 1.94 1.14
N GLY A 295 4.28 1.41 0.22
CA GLY A 295 3.15 2.12 -0.36
C GLY A 295 1.82 1.42 -0.12
N CYS A 296 0.74 2.10 -0.53
CA CYS A 296 -0.62 1.57 -0.49
C CYS A 296 -1.33 1.74 -1.84
N MET A 297 -2.50 1.16 -1.94
CA MET A 297 -3.52 1.51 -2.94
C MET A 297 -4.51 2.51 -2.33
N SER A 298 -5.74 2.61 -2.83
CA SER A 298 -6.80 3.30 -2.10
C SER A 298 -7.33 2.34 -1.03
N GLU A 299 -7.01 2.61 0.21
CA GLU A 299 -7.17 1.68 1.33
C GLU A 299 -7.84 2.36 2.53
N THR A 300 -8.48 1.55 3.38
CA THR A 300 -8.99 2.01 4.67
C THR A 300 -7.90 1.98 5.75
N SER A 301 -8.27 2.31 6.98
CA SER A 301 -7.36 2.18 8.13
C SER A 301 -6.88 0.74 8.36
N CYS A 302 -7.60 -0.28 7.89
CA CYS A 302 -7.23 -1.69 8.09
C CYS A 302 -5.92 -2.03 7.36
N ALA A 303 -5.89 -1.93 6.03
CA ALA A 303 -4.69 -2.23 5.26
C ALA A 303 -3.58 -1.19 5.51
N THR A 304 -3.94 0.07 5.77
CA THR A 304 -2.96 1.10 6.11
C THR A 304 -2.23 0.80 7.42
N LEU A 305 -2.92 0.37 8.49
CA LEU A 305 -2.28 -0.03 9.74
C LEU A 305 -1.43 -1.30 9.57
N ALA A 306 -1.88 -2.23 8.73
CA ALA A 306 -1.10 -3.41 8.40
C ALA A 306 0.24 -3.04 7.73
N ALA A 307 0.22 -2.13 6.75
CA ALA A 307 1.44 -1.61 6.13
C ALA A 307 2.26 -0.74 7.10
N ALA A 308 1.61 0.09 7.92
CA ALA A 308 2.26 0.93 8.92
C ALA A 308 3.02 0.11 9.98
N ALA A 309 2.57 -1.12 10.30
CA ALA A 309 3.30 -2.02 11.20
C ALA A 309 4.69 -2.42 10.64
N LEU A 310 4.89 -2.39 9.32
CA LEU A 310 6.15 -2.65 8.63
C LEU A 310 6.96 -1.38 8.34
N ALA A 311 6.29 -0.23 8.24
CA ALA A 311 6.89 1.03 7.80
C ALA A 311 8.14 1.47 8.56
N PRO A 312 8.30 1.23 9.90
CA PRO A 312 9.54 1.56 10.61
C PRO A 312 10.78 0.82 10.11
N GLN A 313 10.61 -0.21 9.31
CA GLN A 313 11.70 -0.95 8.67
C GLN A 313 12.04 -0.46 7.27
N CYS A 314 11.33 0.56 6.77
CA CYS A 314 11.46 1.12 5.42
C CYS A 314 12.13 2.50 5.44
N ASP A 315 12.69 2.93 4.29
CA ASP A 315 13.31 4.25 4.14
C ASP A 315 12.27 5.34 3.94
N TRP A 316 11.14 5.03 3.26
CA TRP A 316 10.06 5.96 2.93
C TRP A 316 8.70 5.31 3.07
N ALA A 317 7.66 6.14 3.23
CA ALA A 317 6.26 5.70 3.25
C ALA A 317 5.37 6.53 2.32
N ASP A 318 4.38 5.85 1.73
CA ASP A 318 3.29 6.39 0.90
C ASP A 318 2.00 5.68 1.31
N LEU A 319 1.51 6.01 2.52
CA LEU A 319 0.42 5.32 3.21
C LEU A 319 -0.74 6.28 3.50
N ASP A 320 -1.18 7.03 2.50
CA ASP A 320 -2.17 8.08 2.65
C ASP A 320 -3.63 7.63 2.40
N GLY A 321 -3.87 6.33 2.18
CA GLY A 321 -5.19 5.79 1.87
C GLY A 321 -6.33 6.41 2.68
N PRO A 322 -6.33 6.34 4.03
CA PRO A 322 -7.41 6.90 4.85
C PRO A 322 -7.55 8.41 4.75
N LEU A 323 -6.47 9.14 4.44
CA LEU A 323 -6.50 10.60 4.28
C LEU A 323 -7.26 11.03 3.02
N LEU A 324 -7.31 10.16 1.99
CA LEU A 324 -7.92 10.43 0.69
C LEU A 324 -9.36 9.93 0.56
N THR A 325 -9.93 9.30 1.59
CA THR A 325 -11.22 8.60 1.52
C THR A 325 -12.32 9.28 2.35
N LYS A 326 -13.61 9.06 1.99
CA LYS A 326 -14.77 9.69 2.66
C LYS A 326 -15.45 8.77 3.66
N ASN A 327 -15.52 7.48 3.35
CA ASN A 327 -16.38 6.51 4.01
C ASN A 327 -15.59 5.36 4.64
N ASN A 328 -14.40 5.67 5.18
CA ASN A 328 -13.61 4.69 5.93
C ASN A 328 -14.47 4.06 7.05
N PRO A 329 -14.69 2.73 7.04
CA PRO A 329 -15.56 2.07 8.03
C PRO A 329 -14.92 1.94 9.41
N PHE A 330 -13.63 2.20 9.52
CA PHE A 330 -12.85 2.13 10.75
C PHE A 330 -12.50 3.53 11.27
N LYS A 331 -12.23 3.64 12.57
CA LYS A 331 -11.71 4.90 13.11
C LYS A 331 -10.36 5.23 12.49
N MET A 332 -10.16 6.51 12.30
CA MET A 332 -8.88 7.05 11.83
C MET A 332 -7.79 6.72 12.85
N PRO A 333 -6.65 6.13 12.44
CA PRO A 333 -5.49 5.97 13.32
C PRO A 333 -4.92 7.33 13.76
N GLY A 334 -4.11 7.33 14.82
CA GLY A 334 -3.35 8.52 15.19
C GLY A 334 -2.43 8.96 14.06
N PHE A 335 -2.42 10.27 13.78
CA PHE A 335 -1.57 10.86 12.74
C PHE A 335 -0.93 12.12 13.31
N GLU A 336 0.39 12.11 13.46
CA GLU A 336 1.13 13.18 14.11
C GLU A 336 2.40 13.51 13.33
N ASP A 337 2.63 14.77 13.08
CA ASP A 337 3.82 15.28 12.37
C ASP A 337 4.13 14.53 11.06
N GLY A 338 3.08 14.23 10.28
CA GLY A 338 3.19 13.51 9.00
C GLY A 338 3.42 11.99 9.12
N ARG A 339 3.22 11.40 10.30
CA ARG A 339 3.47 9.98 10.60
C ARG A 339 2.25 9.32 11.19
N TRP A 340 2.05 8.06 10.84
CA TRP A 340 1.09 7.21 11.53
C TRP A 340 1.61 6.83 12.91
N VAL A 341 0.73 6.92 13.91
CA VAL A 341 1.03 6.52 15.29
C VAL A 341 0.58 5.07 15.47
N LEU A 342 1.54 4.19 15.68
CA LEU A 342 1.25 2.79 16.02
C LEU A 342 0.85 2.70 17.49
N SER A 343 -0.26 1.99 17.75
CA SER A 343 -0.72 1.73 19.13
C SER A 343 -0.14 0.43 19.67
N ASP A 344 -0.08 0.30 21.01
CA ASP A 344 0.29 -0.94 21.69
C ASP A 344 -0.88 -1.95 21.78
N GLU A 345 -2.04 -1.61 21.20
CA GLU A 345 -3.18 -2.52 21.19
C GLU A 345 -2.88 -3.78 20.39
N ALA A 346 -3.39 -4.91 20.86
CA ALA A 346 -3.21 -6.22 20.23
C ALA A 346 -3.70 -6.25 18.79
N GLY A 347 -2.99 -6.97 17.94
CA GLY A 347 -3.24 -7.03 16.51
C GLY A 347 -2.81 -5.74 15.79
N LEU A 348 -3.61 -5.27 14.86
CA LEU A 348 -3.36 -4.02 14.12
C LEU A 348 -3.65 -2.76 14.95
N GLY A 349 -4.26 -2.88 16.13
CA GLY A 349 -4.78 -1.74 16.87
C GLY A 349 -5.96 -1.06 16.17
N LEU A 350 -6.65 -1.81 15.29
CA LEU A 350 -7.77 -1.32 14.50
C LEU A 350 -9.02 -1.14 15.37
N ARG A 351 -9.64 0.05 15.30
CA ARG A 351 -10.86 0.40 16.04
C ARG A 351 -12.03 0.59 15.09
N MET A 352 -13.23 0.12 15.52
CA MET A 352 -14.50 0.30 14.81
C MET A 352 -15.12 1.68 15.10
#